data_6d7da0a00bf1b420f0ddecadf296a1ef
#
_entry.id   6d7da0a00bf1b420f0ddecadf296a1ef
#
_cell.length_a   1.000
_cell.length_b   1.000
_cell.length_c   1.000
_cell.angle_alpha   90.00
_cell.angle_beta   90.00
_cell.angle_gamma   90.00
#
_symmetry.space_group_name_H-M   'P 1'
#
loop_
_entity.id
_entity.type
_entity.pdbx_description
1 polymer ?
#
loop_
_entity_poly.entity_id
_entity_poly.type
_entity_poly.pdbx_seq_one_letter_code
_entity_poly.pdbx_strand_id
1 'polypeptide(L)'
;MTDAPRPLTTAQRLEDLRERDAAAVSAAADLAVQKQHARGKGTARERIEDLLDDGSFVETDRFVTHQSHAFGLERKRPAGDGIVTGYGTIDGRQVCVYSQDFTVMGGSLGEAHGRKIQKIQDLALSTGVPIIGILDGGGARIQEGVASLAMFAGIMRRNTRASGVIPQISLIMGPAAGGAVYSPALTDVVVMVEKTSHMFITGPDVIRTVTGENVGFEELGGARTHSTRSGVAHYMAADESEAIEYVKDLLSYLPANTLSPAPSYPVRSEDQPTAEDRALDGLVPDSPNQPYDMGAVLRTILDDGELLELQPGFAQNILVGFGRIEGSSVGIIANQPSHFAGTLDIDASEKAARFVRLCDANNIPVLTLVDTPGFLPGTDQEYGGIIRRGAKLLYAYAEATVPLVTVITRKAYGGAYIVMGSKDLGADINLAWPTAQIAVMGAQGAVNILHRQTLRTVEESGGDVEAERTRLQAEFEEQFATPYAAAERGWIDGVIEPSETRVQVARALRALRTKRDSLPAKKHVNIPL
;
A
#
# COMPACT_ATOMS: atom_id res chain seq x y z
N MET A 1 -56.03 -17.75 40.84
CA MET A 1 -56.05 -16.85 39.65
C MET A 1 -54.68 -16.17 39.63
N THR A 2 -53.76 -16.67 38.83
CA THR A 2 -52.44 -16.01 38.62
C THR A 2 -52.71 -14.85 37.70
N ASP A 3 -52.49 -13.61 38.21
CA ASP A 3 -52.57 -12.38 37.43
C ASP A 3 -51.65 -12.51 36.19
N ALA A 4 -52.23 -12.48 34.99
CA ALA A 4 -51.46 -12.46 33.76
C ALA A 4 -50.60 -11.17 33.80
N PRO A 5 -49.31 -11.24 33.46
CA PRO A 5 -48.42 -10.06 33.47
C PRO A 5 -49.01 -8.96 32.59
N ARG A 6 -49.27 -7.79 33.15
CA ARG A 6 -49.73 -6.62 32.38
C ARG A 6 -48.69 -6.26 31.33
N PRO A 7 -49.12 -6.02 30.09
CA PRO A 7 -48.17 -5.59 29.03
C PRO A 7 -47.52 -4.26 29.43
N LEU A 8 -46.20 -4.16 29.22
CA LEU A 8 -45.42 -2.95 29.47
C LEU A 8 -45.99 -1.75 28.68
N THR A 9 -46.07 -0.60 29.32
CA THR A 9 -46.43 0.66 28.68
C THR A 9 -45.31 1.09 27.73
N THR A 10 -45.59 2.01 26.78
CA THR A 10 -44.58 2.58 25.88
C THR A 10 -43.46 3.26 26.67
N ALA A 11 -43.77 3.98 27.76
CA ALA A 11 -42.78 4.63 28.63
C ALA A 11 -41.82 3.59 29.26
N GLN A 12 -42.35 2.48 29.75
CA GLN A 12 -41.54 1.39 30.33
C GLN A 12 -40.66 0.70 29.25
N ARG A 13 -41.16 0.56 28.03
CA ARG A 13 -40.36 0.01 26.90
C ARG A 13 -39.22 0.94 26.47
N LEU A 14 -39.47 2.25 26.52
CA LEU A 14 -38.42 3.24 26.26
C LEU A 14 -37.35 3.27 27.34
N GLU A 15 -37.73 3.09 28.58
CA GLU A 15 -36.77 2.96 29.70
C GLU A 15 -35.95 1.67 29.58
N ASP A 16 -36.56 0.52 29.34
CA ASP A 16 -35.87 -0.76 29.08
C ASP A 16 -34.89 -0.64 27.89
N LEU A 17 -35.27 0.08 26.81
CA LEU A 17 -34.35 0.35 25.69
C LEU A 17 -33.11 1.15 26.15
N ARG A 18 -33.30 2.23 26.92
CA ARG A 18 -32.19 3.06 27.39
C ARG A 18 -31.25 2.28 28.33
N GLU A 19 -31.81 1.46 29.21
CA GLU A 19 -31.03 0.59 30.09
C GLU A 19 -30.21 -0.44 29.31
N ARG A 20 -30.82 -1.09 28.32
CA ARG A 20 -30.12 -2.05 27.45
C ARG A 20 -29.04 -1.38 26.61
N ASP A 21 -29.33 -0.18 26.10
CA ASP A 21 -28.39 0.60 25.29
C ASP A 21 -27.16 1.00 26.15
N ALA A 22 -27.39 1.51 27.34
CA ALA A 22 -26.32 1.83 28.27
C ALA A 22 -25.50 0.58 28.69
N ALA A 23 -26.17 -0.54 28.93
CA ALA A 23 -25.50 -1.80 29.25
C ALA A 23 -24.68 -2.35 28.06
N ALA A 24 -25.14 -2.15 26.84
CA ALA A 24 -24.41 -2.58 25.65
C ALA A 24 -23.16 -1.72 25.40
N VAL A 25 -23.24 -0.42 25.62
CA VAL A 25 -22.08 0.50 25.53
C VAL A 25 -21.05 0.19 26.60
N SER A 26 -21.48 -0.14 27.83
CA SER A 26 -20.61 -0.50 28.96
C SER A 26 -20.39 -2.02 29.10
N ALA A 27 -20.45 -2.79 28.01
CA ALA A 27 -20.29 -4.24 28.07
C ALA A 27 -18.91 -4.70 28.56
N ALA A 28 -17.91 -3.84 28.42
CA ALA A 28 -16.58 -4.04 28.99
C ALA A 28 -16.54 -3.76 30.50
N ALA A 29 -15.86 -4.62 31.25
CA ALA A 29 -15.63 -4.35 32.68
C ALA A 29 -14.62 -3.20 32.83
N ASP A 30 -14.87 -2.26 33.75
CA ASP A 30 -14.00 -1.10 34.00
C ASP A 30 -12.53 -1.47 34.19
N LEU A 31 -12.25 -2.55 34.88
CA LEU A 31 -10.89 -3.05 35.08
C LEU A 31 -10.22 -3.47 33.76
N ALA A 32 -10.97 -4.00 32.80
CA ALA A 32 -10.43 -4.38 31.48
C ALA A 32 -10.12 -3.13 30.65
N VAL A 33 -10.96 -2.10 30.72
CA VAL A 33 -10.73 -0.79 30.08
C VAL A 33 -9.47 -0.14 30.67
N GLN A 34 -9.36 -0.07 32.01
CA GLN A 34 -8.16 0.47 32.66
C GLN A 34 -6.87 -0.26 32.27
N LYS A 35 -6.91 -1.59 32.13
CA LYS A 35 -5.75 -2.36 31.64
C LYS A 35 -5.40 -2.08 30.19
N GLN A 36 -6.38 -1.78 29.35
CA GLN A 36 -6.17 -1.39 27.95
C GLN A 36 -5.45 -0.03 27.88
N HIS A 37 -5.98 0.97 28.61
CA HIS A 37 -5.38 2.30 28.70
C HIS A 37 -3.96 2.28 29.31
N ALA A 38 -3.72 1.46 30.34
CA ALA A 38 -2.39 1.31 30.93
C ALA A 38 -1.32 0.74 29.96
N ARG A 39 -1.76 0.19 28.83
CA ARG A 39 -0.88 -0.27 27.73
C ARG A 39 -0.75 0.76 26.61
N GLY A 40 -1.30 1.96 26.77
CA GLY A 40 -1.34 2.99 25.73
C GLY A 40 -2.30 2.67 24.59
N LYS A 41 -3.36 1.88 24.86
CA LYS A 41 -4.34 1.43 23.85
C LYS A 41 -5.73 1.95 24.18
N GLY A 42 -6.44 2.41 23.16
CA GLY A 42 -7.85 2.75 23.25
C GLY A 42 -8.76 1.51 23.25
N THR A 43 -10.04 1.72 23.63
CA THR A 43 -11.11 0.75 23.41
C THR A 43 -11.59 0.76 21.96
N ALA A 44 -12.37 -0.23 21.56
CA ALA A 44 -12.96 -0.29 20.23
C ALA A 44 -13.81 0.94 19.89
N ARG A 45 -14.52 1.50 20.88
CA ARG A 45 -15.39 2.68 20.70
C ARG A 45 -14.59 3.96 20.58
N GLU A 46 -13.62 4.18 21.48
CA GLU A 46 -12.73 5.34 21.42
C GLU A 46 -12.01 5.43 20.06
N ARG A 47 -11.49 4.31 19.56
CA ARG A 47 -10.84 4.25 18.24
C ARG A 47 -11.79 4.61 17.08
N ILE A 48 -13.07 4.23 17.16
CA ILE A 48 -14.07 4.61 16.15
C ILE A 48 -14.42 6.10 16.28
N GLU A 49 -14.55 6.62 17.51
CA GLU A 49 -14.80 8.04 17.78
C GLU A 49 -13.65 8.91 17.29
N ASP A 50 -12.39 8.51 17.50
CA ASP A 50 -11.21 9.21 17.02
C ASP A 50 -11.06 9.16 15.49
N LEU A 51 -11.55 8.08 14.87
CA LEU A 51 -11.45 7.88 13.41
C LEU A 51 -12.51 8.66 12.63
N LEU A 52 -13.74 8.70 13.12
CA LEU A 52 -14.88 9.26 12.39
C LEU A 52 -15.13 10.73 12.79
N ASP A 53 -15.82 11.45 11.92
CA ASP A 53 -16.30 12.80 12.21
C ASP A 53 -17.23 12.79 13.43
N ASP A 54 -17.15 13.81 14.27
CA ASP A 54 -17.92 13.95 15.50
C ASP A 54 -19.41 13.71 15.27
N GLY A 55 -19.99 12.77 16.02
CA GLY A 55 -21.43 12.46 15.98
C GLY A 55 -21.91 11.77 14.71
N SER A 56 -21.03 11.41 13.77
CA SER A 56 -21.40 10.73 12.52
C SER A 56 -21.63 9.23 12.67
N PHE A 57 -21.11 8.62 13.74
CA PHE A 57 -21.15 7.16 13.92
C PHE A 57 -22.56 6.61 14.16
N VAL A 58 -22.96 5.66 13.33
CA VAL A 58 -24.19 4.87 13.50
C VAL A 58 -23.81 3.41 13.70
N GLU A 59 -23.95 2.94 14.94
CA GLU A 59 -23.64 1.55 15.29
C GLU A 59 -24.71 0.59 14.79
N THR A 60 -24.26 -0.53 14.21
CA THR A 60 -25.13 -1.66 13.80
C THR A 60 -24.96 -2.85 14.73
N ASP A 61 -26.03 -3.65 14.91
CA ASP A 61 -25.99 -4.91 15.65
C ASP A 61 -25.48 -4.79 17.11
N ARG A 62 -25.73 -3.67 17.78
CA ARG A 62 -25.32 -3.39 19.15
C ARG A 62 -25.78 -4.45 20.15
N PHE A 63 -26.98 -5.00 19.97
CA PHE A 63 -27.59 -5.98 20.88
C PHE A 63 -27.29 -7.44 20.52
N VAL A 64 -26.51 -7.69 19.47
CA VAL A 64 -26.15 -9.07 19.08
C VAL A 64 -25.30 -9.70 20.17
N THR A 65 -25.61 -10.95 20.50
CA THR A 65 -24.84 -11.77 21.44
C THR A 65 -24.56 -13.13 20.82
N HIS A 66 -23.48 -13.81 21.24
CA HIS A 66 -23.26 -15.20 20.83
C HIS A 66 -24.35 -16.14 21.34
N GLN A 67 -24.53 -17.26 20.63
CA GLN A 67 -25.53 -18.29 20.96
C GLN A 67 -24.88 -19.57 21.48
N SER A 68 -23.61 -19.55 21.86
CA SER A 68 -22.91 -20.72 22.38
C SER A 68 -23.45 -21.15 23.73
N HIS A 69 -23.58 -22.46 23.93
CA HIS A 69 -24.03 -23.11 25.16
C HIS A 69 -22.93 -23.99 25.80
N ALA A 70 -21.67 -23.86 25.35
CA ALA A 70 -20.57 -24.69 25.79
C ALA A 70 -19.56 -23.89 26.62
N PHE A 71 -18.80 -24.58 27.45
CA PHE A 71 -17.66 -24.04 28.23
C PHE A 71 -17.99 -22.83 29.10
N GLY A 72 -19.23 -22.73 29.60
CA GLY A 72 -19.68 -21.64 30.49
C GLY A 72 -20.06 -20.33 29.77
N LEU A 73 -20.02 -20.30 28.43
CA LEU A 73 -20.39 -19.13 27.66
C LEU A 73 -21.88 -18.79 27.78
N GLU A 74 -22.75 -19.78 28.05
CA GLU A 74 -24.18 -19.58 28.29
C GLU A 74 -24.48 -18.60 29.43
N ARG A 75 -23.52 -18.42 30.36
CA ARG A 75 -23.65 -17.53 31.54
C ARG A 75 -23.07 -16.12 31.28
N LYS A 76 -22.33 -15.94 30.19
CA LYS A 76 -21.65 -14.67 29.88
C LYS A 76 -21.88 -14.32 28.41
N ARG A 77 -22.92 -13.56 28.14
CA ARG A 77 -23.32 -13.12 26.79
C ARG A 77 -23.22 -11.60 26.66
N PRO A 78 -22.01 -11.05 26.49
CA PRO A 78 -21.85 -9.61 26.34
C PRO A 78 -22.53 -9.14 25.04
N ALA A 79 -23.19 -8.00 25.11
CA ALA A 79 -23.74 -7.34 23.94
C ALA A 79 -22.60 -6.93 22.98
N GLY A 80 -22.85 -6.99 21.69
CA GLY A 80 -21.84 -6.71 20.66
C GLY A 80 -20.87 -7.85 20.38
N ASP A 81 -20.77 -8.86 21.26
CA ASP A 81 -19.89 -10.04 21.13
C ASP A 81 -18.40 -9.72 20.85
N GLY A 82 -17.88 -8.66 21.49
CA GLY A 82 -16.48 -8.25 21.38
C GLY A 82 -16.11 -7.56 20.08
N ILE A 83 -17.09 -6.99 19.36
CA ILE A 83 -16.86 -6.17 18.17
C ILE A 83 -17.90 -5.06 18.05
N VAL A 84 -17.44 -3.87 17.67
CA VAL A 84 -18.27 -2.72 17.32
C VAL A 84 -18.26 -2.58 15.80
N THR A 85 -19.44 -2.48 15.18
CA THR A 85 -19.58 -2.34 13.72
C THR A 85 -20.56 -1.22 13.40
N GLY A 86 -20.34 -0.50 12.33
CA GLY A 86 -21.22 0.57 11.91
C GLY A 86 -20.69 1.35 10.72
N TYR A 87 -21.24 2.51 10.50
CA TYR A 87 -20.84 3.43 9.45
C TYR A 87 -20.85 4.88 9.98
N GLY A 88 -20.13 5.74 9.32
CA GLY A 88 -20.04 7.17 9.63
C GLY A 88 -19.31 7.90 8.53
N THR A 89 -18.78 9.07 8.83
CA THR A 89 -18.01 9.86 7.86
C THR A 89 -16.58 10.13 8.32
N ILE A 90 -15.68 10.32 7.36
CA ILE A 90 -14.35 10.90 7.53
C ILE A 90 -14.25 12.05 6.52
N ASP A 91 -14.04 13.27 7.01
CA ASP A 91 -14.06 14.48 6.20
C ASP A 91 -15.34 14.58 5.33
N GLY A 92 -16.49 14.26 5.91
CA GLY A 92 -17.80 14.24 5.27
C GLY A 92 -18.03 13.07 4.29
N ARG A 93 -17.07 12.18 4.09
CA ARG A 93 -17.16 11.04 3.18
C ARG A 93 -17.60 9.78 3.91
N GLN A 94 -18.60 9.08 3.38
CA GLN A 94 -19.14 7.86 3.99
C GLN A 94 -18.10 6.73 3.99
N VAL A 95 -18.00 6.05 5.14
CA VAL A 95 -17.18 4.84 5.33
C VAL A 95 -17.93 3.82 6.18
N CYS A 96 -17.61 2.54 6.00
CA CYS A 96 -17.98 1.48 6.92
C CYS A 96 -16.79 1.14 7.82
N VAL A 97 -17.06 0.79 9.09
CA VAL A 97 -16.01 0.49 10.06
C VAL A 97 -16.40 -0.71 10.92
N TYR A 98 -15.41 -1.49 11.30
CA TYR A 98 -15.51 -2.45 12.40
C TYR A 98 -14.27 -2.36 13.28
N SER A 99 -14.45 -2.50 14.61
CA SER A 99 -13.37 -2.46 15.58
C SER A 99 -13.52 -3.60 16.59
N GLN A 100 -12.50 -4.45 16.68
CA GLN A 100 -12.45 -5.53 17.67
C GLN A 100 -12.21 -4.97 19.06
N ASP A 101 -12.95 -5.47 20.04
CA ASP A 101 -12.85 -5.05 21.42
C ASP A 101 -12.10 -6.09 22.26
N PHE A 102 -10.82 -5.85 22.49
CA PHE A 102 -9.98 -6.74 23.29
C PHE A 102 -10.46 -6.84 24.77
N THR A 103 -11.20 -5.84 25.26
CA THR A 103 -11.73 -5.82 26.63
C THR A 103 -12.85 -6.83 26.83
N VAL A 104 -13.48 -7.27 25.73
CA VAL A 104 -14.56 -8.26 25.71
C VAL A 104 -14.07 -9.57 25.10
N MET A 105 -13.90 -10.59 25.93
CA MET A 105 -13.46 -11.94 25.52
C MET A 105 -12.14 -11.94 24.71
N GLY A 106 -11.26 -10.96 24.97
CA GLY A 106 -9.99 -10.80 24.26
C GLY A 106 -10.13 -10.50 22.76
N GLY A 107 -11.24 -9.91 22.33
CA GLY A 107 -11.51 -9.62 20.91
C GLY A 107 -11.57 -10.88 20.03
N SER A 108 -11.74 -12.08 20.63
CA SER A 108 -11.72 -13.34 19.89
C SER A 108 -12.93 -13.47 18.97
N LEU A 109 -12.70 -13.96 17.76
CA LEU A 109 -13.73 -14.10 16.73
C LEU A 109 -14.56 -15.37 16.92
N GLY A 110 -15.82 -15.19 17.32
CA GLY A 110 -16.86 -16.21 17.34
C GLY A 110 -17.84 -16.07 16.18
N GLU A 111 -18.92 -16.86 16.20
CA GLU A 111 -19.92 -16.85 15.12
C GLU A 111 -20.63 -15.49 15.01
N ALA A 112 -21.15 -14.95 16.12
CA ALA A 112 -21.87 -13.68 16.11
C ALA A 112 -20.94 -12.51 15.76
N HIS A 113 -19.73 -12.47 16.31
CA HIS A 113 -18.67 -11.54 15.98
C HIS A 113 -18.39 -11.52 14.47
N GLY A 114 -18.13 -12.70 13.87
CA GLY A 114 -17.81 -12.80 12.46
C GLY A 114 -19.00 -12.44 11.55
N ARG A 115 -20.23 -12.77 11.94
CA ARG A 115 -21.45 -12.37 11.20
C ARG A 115 -21.61 -10.86 11.14
N LYS A 116 -21.29 -10.14 12.21
CA LYS A 116 -21.31 -8.66 12.23
C LYS A 116 -20.30 -8.08 11.24
N ILE A 117 -19.04 -8.61 11.21
CA ILE A 117 -18.04 -8.18 10.22
C ILE A 117 -18.54 -8.44 8.80
N GLN A 118 -19.03 -9.65 8.52
CA GLN A 118 -19.54 -9.99 7.19
C GLN A 118 -20.68 -9.08 6.74
N LYS A 119 -21.59 -8.72 7.65
CA LYS A 119 -22.71 -7.82 7.37
C LYS A 119 -22.25 -6.41 7.02
N ILE A 120 -21.27 -5.86 7.76
CA ILE A 120 -20.76 -4.52 7.45
C ILE A 120 -19.91 -4.51 6.17
N GLN A 121 -19.19 -5.61 5.85
CA GLN A 121 -18.51 -5.77 4.56
C GLN A 121 -19.51 -5.82 3.39
N ASP A 122 -20.63 -6.54 3.56
CA ASP A 122 -21.68 -6.59 2.55
C ASP A 122 -22.33 -5.21 2.36
N LEU A 123 -22.52 -4.43 3.43
CA LEU A 123 -23.03 -3.06 3.36
C LEU A 123 -22.05 -2.17 2.60
N ALA A 124 -20.77 -2.17 2.97
CA ALA A 124 -19.74 -1.37 2.30
C ALA A 124 -19.68 -1.66 0.80
N LEU A 125 -19.69 -2.94 0.41
CA LEU A 125 -19.67 -3.35 -0.98
C LEU A 125 -20.93 -2.94 -1.75
N SER A 126 -22.10 -3.05 -1.12
CA SER A 126 -23.39 -2.71 -1.79
C SER A 126 -23.61 -1.21 -1.92
N THR A 127 -23.03 -0.41 -1.02
CA THR A 127 -23.10 1.07 -1.05
C THR A 127 -21.93 1.70 -1.79
N GLY A 128 -20.88 0.93 -2.06
CA GLY A 128 -19.68 1.42 -2.76
C GLY A 128 -18.88 2.43 -1.92
N VAL A 129 -18.68 2.15 -0.64
CA VAL A 129 -17.90 3.00 0.27
C VAL A 129 -16.69 2.25 0.86
N PRO A 130 -15.62 2.96 1.23
CA PRO A 130 -14.45 2.33 1.87
C PRO A 130 -14.83 1.57 3.15
N ILE A 131 -14.08 0.51 3.44
CA ILE A 131 -14.20 -0.23 4.69
C ILE A 131 -12.89 -0.22 5.47
N ILE A 132 -12.99 0.12 6.75
CA ILE A 132 -11.84 0.18 7.67
C ILE A 132 -12.04 -0.85 8.77
N GLY A 133 -11.08 -1.74 8.93
CA GLY A 133 -11.06 -2.75 9.99
C GLY A 133 -10.01 -2.42 11.03
N ILE A 134 -10.40 -2.27 12.29
CA ILE A 134 -9.50 -2.09 13.43
C ILE A 134 -9.39 -3.42 14.17
N LEU A 135 -8.19 -4.01 14.15
CA LEU A 135 -7.95 -5.35 14.65
C LEU A 135 -7.18 -5.31 15.98
N ASP A 136 -7.77 -5.93 16.98
CA ASP A 136 -7.21 -6.12 18.31
C ASP A 136 -7.85 -7.37 18.93
N GLY A 137 -7.40 -8.56 18.53
CA GLY A 137 -8.06 -9.79 18.91
C GLY A 137 -7.17 -11.02 19.02
N GLY A 138 -7.54 -11.92 19.92
CA GLY A 138 -6.84 -13.16 20.20
C GLY A 138 -7.04 -14.29 19.16
N GLY A 139 -7.53 -13.97 17.95
CA GLY A 139 -7.77 -14.97 16.92
C GLY A 139 -9.12 -15.68 17.06
N ALA A 140 -9.21 -16.95 16.66
CA ALA A 140 -10.43 -17.74 16.70
C ALA A 140 -10.88 -18.03 18.14
N ARG A 141 -12.18 -17.88 18.43
CA ARG A 141 -12.78 -18.27 19.71
C ARG A 141 -12.87 -19.79 19.78
N ILE A 142 -11.93 -20.41 20.50
CA ILE A 142 -11.77 -21.87 20.56
C ILE A 142 -13.04 -22.57 21.04
N GLN A 143 -13.77 -21.95 21.97
CA GLN A 143 -15.02 -22.50 22.55
C GLN A 143 -16.15 -22.66 21.51
N GLU A 144 -16.08 -21.97 20.38
CA GLU A 144 -17.07 -22.09 19.31
C GLU A 144 -16.58 -22.99 18.15
N GLY A 145 -15.37 -23.54 18.27
CA GLY A 145 -14.84 -24.55 17.36
C GLY A 145 -14.83 -24.11 15.88
N VAL A 146 -15.33 -24.98 15.01
CA VAL A 146 -15.30 -24.77 13.56
C VAL A 146 -16.15 -23.58 13.10
N ALA A 147 -17.13 -23.15 13.88
CA ALA A 147 -17.93 -21.96 13.57
C ALA A 147 -17.05 -20.69 13.45
N SER A 148 -16.08 -20.52 14.35
CA SER A 148 -15.10 -19.42 14.25
C SER A 148 -14.30 -19.48 12.95
N LEU A 149 -13.86 -20.66 12.51
CA LEU A 149 -13.11 -20.82 11.26
C LEU A 149 -13.97 -20.52 10.03
N ALA A 150 -15.24 -20.94 10.05
CA ALA A 150 -16.20 -20.64 8.98
C ALA A 150 -16.41 -19.11 8.83
N MET A 151 -16.42 -18.38 9.95
CA MET A 151 -16.55 -16.92 9.92
C MET A 151 -15.32 -16.24 9.29
N PHE A 152 -14.12 -16.66 9.64
CA PHE A 152 -12.91 -16.16 8.96
C PHE A 152 -12.96 -16.39 7.45
N ALA A 153 -13.31 -17.61 7.02
CA ALA A 153 -13.44 -17.92 5.60
C ALA A 153 -14.46 -17.00 4.89
N GLY A 154 -15.60 -16.73 5.55
CA GLY A 154 -16.62 -15.82 5.04
C GLY A 154 -16.17 -14.36 4.94
N ILE A 155 -15.35 -13.88 5.88
CA ILE A 155 -14.72 -12.55 5.86
C ILE A 155 -13.73 -12.46 4.70
N MET A 156 -12.80 -13.42 4.58
CA MET A 156 -11.77 -13.45 3.53
C MET A 156 -12.39 -13.51 2.13
N ARG A 157 -13.47 -14.28 1.95
CA ARG A 157 -14.22 -14.30 0.69
C ARG A 157 -14.74 -12.89 0.33
N ARG A 158 -15.20 -12.13 1.32
CA ARG A 158 -15.69 -10.76 1.09
C ARG A 158 -14.56 -9.79 0.79
N ASN A 159 -13.42 -9.89 1.49
CA ASN A 159 -12.23 -9.11 1.14
C ASN A 159 -11.84 -9.33 -0.34
N THR A 160 -11.80 -10.59 -0.79
CA THR A 160 -11.47 -10.91 -2.19
C THR A 160 -12.50 -10.32 -3.18
N ARG A 161 -13.78 -10.31 -2.83
CA ARG A 161 -14.83 -9.75 -3.70
C ARG A 161 -14.84 -8.21 -3.71
N ALA A 162 -14.42 -7.59 -2.64
CA ALA A 162 -14.32 -6.14 -2.51
C ALA A 162 -13.01 -5.58 -3.12
N SER A 163 -12.01 -6.43 -3.30
CA SER A 163 -10.71 -6.04 -3.87
C SER A 163 -10.88 -5.45 -5.27
N GLY A 164 -10.36 -4.25 -5.47
CA GLY A 164 -10.51 -3.48 -6.71
C GLY A 164 -11.90 -2.89 -6.93
N VAL A 165 -12.81 -2.99 -5.95
CA VAL A 165 -14.16 -2.39 -6.01
C VAL A 165 -14.30 -1.23 -5.05
N ILE A 166 -13.90 -1.42 -3.80
CA ILE A 166 -13.87 -0.40 -2.75
C ILE A 166 -12.52 -0.46 -2.01
N PRO A 167 -12.00 0.67 -1.51
CA PRO A 167 -10.82 0.69 -0.66
C PRO A 167 -11.05 -0.12 0.63
N GLN A 168 -10.09 -0.96 0.98
CA GLN A 168 -10.09 -1.79 2.19
C GLN A 168 -8.84 -1.49 3.00
N ILE A 169 -8.98 -1.00 4.22
CA ILE A 169 -7.87 -0.59 5.08
C ILE A 169 -7.92 -1.39 6.39
N SER A 170 -6.79 -1.93 6.80
CA SER A 170 -6.63 -2.64 8.07
C SER A 170 -5.69 -1.90 9.01
N LEU A 171 -6.20 -1.53 10.17
CA LEU A 171 -5.45 -0.95 11.30
C LEU A 171 -5.20 -2.06 12.33
N ILE A 172 -3.95 -2.45 12.51
CA ILE A 172 -3.58 -3.45 13.52
C ILE A 172 -3.15 -2.71 14.78
N MET A 173 -4.02 -2.71 15.80
CA MET A 173 -3.81 -2.01 17.05
C MET A 173 -3.61 -2.95 18.25
N GLY A 174 -3.46 -4.24 17.97
CA GLY A 174 -3.21 -5.28 18.95
C GLY A 174 -2.77 -6.58 18.30
N PRO A 175 -2.88 -7.72 19.00
CA PRO A 175 -2.55 -9.00 18.42
C PRO A 175 -3.54 -9.38 17.30
N ALA A 176 -2.99 -9.94 16.23
CA ALA A 176 -3.73 -10.65 15.18
C ALA A 176 -2.95 -11.93 14.85
N ALA A 177 -3.49 -13.08 15.24
CA ALA A 177 -2.77 -14.34 15.16
C ALA A 177 -3.56 -15.42 14.42
N GLY A 178 -2.85 -16.36 13.80
CA GLY A 178 -3.44 -17.48 13.08
C GLY A 178 -4.27 -17.02 11.89
N GLY A 179 -5.51 -17.50 11.77
CA GLY A 179 -6.42 -17.13 10.68
C GLY A 179 -6.72 -15.63 10.57
N ALA A 180 -6.55 -14.87 11.67
CA ALA A 180 -6.84 -13.44 11.70
C ALA A 180 -5.90 -12.59 10.81
N VAL A 181 -4.70 -13.07 10.50
CA VAL A 181 -3.73 -12.32 9.69
C VAL A 181 -4.05 -12.32 8.19
N TYR A 182 -4.82 -13.29 7.72
CA TYR A 182 -5.09 -13.40 6.28
C TYR A 182 -6.07 -12.34 5.77
N SER A 183 -7.05 -11.96 6.58
CA SER A 183 -7.98 -10.88 6.20
C SER A 183 -7.24 -9.55 5.95
N PRO A 184 -6.39 -9.03 6.87
CA PRO A 184 -5.56 -7.85 6.60
C PRO A 184 -4.66 -8.00 5.36
N ALA A 185 -4.04 -9.17 5.18
CA ALA A 185 -3.18 -9.42 4.02
C ALA A 185 -3.91 -9.36 2.67
N LEU A 186 -5.25 -9.50 2.68
CA LEU A 186 -6.11 -9.37 1.50
C LEU A 186 -6.64 -7.94 1.30
N THR A 187 -6.45 -7.04 2.26
CA THR A 187 -6.84 -5.63 2.13
C THR A 187 -5.80 -4.81 1.38
N ASP A 188 -6.14 -3.60 0.99
CA ASP A 188 -5.28 -2.76 0.14
C ASP A 188 -4.11 -2.18 0.93
N VAL A 189 -4.37 -1.70 2.16
CA VAL A 189 -3.34 -1.10 3.02
C VAL A 189 -3.45 -1.66 4.44
N VAL A 190 -2.30 -2.01 5.01
CA VAL A 190 -2.14 -2.47 6.40
C VAL A 190 -1.29 -1.46 7.17
N VAL A 191 -1.85 -0.90 8.22
CA VAL A 191 -1.16 0.00 9.16
C VAL A 191 -0.96 -0.73 10.48
N MET A 192 0.23 -0.70 11.04
CA MET A 192 0.57 -1.35 12.31
C MET A 192 1.10 -0.33 13.32
N VAL A 193 0.68 -0.45 14.58
CA VAL A 193 1.18 0.40 15.68
C VAL A 193 2.38 -0.25 16.35
N GLU A 194 3.47 0.49 16.52
CA GLU A 194 4.71 0.01 17.13
C GLU A 194 4.46 -0.51 18.56
N LYS A 195 5.10 -1.60 18.97
CA LYS A 195 5.07 -2.21 20.30
C LYS A 195 3.72 -2.81 20.74
N THR A 196 2.61 -2.40 20.18
CA THR A 196 1.28 -2.89 20.61
C THR A 196 0.66 -3.87 19.63
N SER A 197 1.03 -3.81 18.36
CA SER A 197 0.49 -4.67 17.29
C SER A 197 1.43 -5.80 16.93
N HIS A 198 0.85 -6.99 16.73
CA HIS A 198 1.59 -8.18 16.31
C HIS A 198 0.79 -8.98 15.30
N MET A 199 1.42 -9.40 14.22
CA MET A 199 0.85 -10.30 13.22
C MET A 199 1.76 -11.52 13.05
N PHE A 200 1.22 -12.74 13.18
CA PHE A 200 1.94 -13.98 12.87
C PHE A 200 0.95 -15.13 12.67
N ILE A 201 1.30 -16.07 11.80
CA ILE A 201 0.49 -17.29 11.59
C ILE A 201 0.56 -18.16 12.82
N THR A 202 1.76 -18.36 13.37
CA THR A 202 2.05 -19.16 14.57
C THR A 202 2.86 -18.34 15.56
N GLY A 203 2.43 -18.30 16.81
CA GLY A 203 3.12 -17.54 17.85
C GLY A 203 4.46 -18.16 18.27
N PRO A 204 5.29 -17.37 19.00
CA PRO A 204 6.64 -17.77 19.43
C PRO A 204 6.71 -19.11 20.17
N ASP A 205 5.72 -19.41 21.03
CA ASP A 205 5.70 -20.66 21.80
C ASP A 205 5.55 -21.90 20.92
N VAL A 206 4.74 -21.83 19.87
CA VAL A 206 4.57 -22.93 18.92
C VAL A 206 5.83 -23.09 18.06
N ILE A 207 6.44 -22.00 17.61
CA ILE A 207 7.71 -22.03 16.87
C ILE A 207 8.78 -22.71 17.71
N ARG A 208 8.95 -22.29 18.97
CA ARG A 208 9.92 -22.92 19.88
C ARG A 208 9.68 -24.41 20.05
N THR A 209 8.41 -24.82 20.14
CA THR A 209 8.05 -26.24 20.33
C THR A 209 8.33 -27.08 19.07
N VAL A 210 8.08 -26.53 17.89
CA VAL A 210 8.16 -27.28 16.61
C VAL A 210 9.53 -27.21 15.97
N THR A 211 10.17 -26.03 15.94
CA THR A 211 11.45 -25.81 15.25
C THR A 211 12.62 -25.67 16.20
N GLY A 212 12.37 -25.44 17.50
CA GLY A 212 13.42 -25.17 18.49
C GLY A 212 13.92 -23.71 18.47
N GLU A 213 13.44 -22.88 17.58
CA GLU A 213 13.82 -21.46 17.50
C GLU A 213 13.27 -20.66 18.68
N ASN A 214 14.09 -19.79 19.25
CA ASN A 214 13.67 -18.88 20.32
C ASN A 214 13.58 -17.46 19.79
N VAL A 215 12.37 -16.98 19.58
CA VAL A 215 12.07 -15.67 19.00
C VAL A 215 11.02 -14.94 19.84
N GLY A 216 11.17 -13.63 20.02
CA GLY A 216 10.19 -12.79 20.74
C GLY A 216 9.02 -12.35 19.86
N PHE A 217 7.95 -11.85 20.48
CA PHE A 217 6.76 -11.34 19.77
C PHE A 217 7.09 -10.21 18.80
N GLU A 218 7.88 -9.22 19.24
CA GLU A 218 8.29 -8.09 18.40
C GLU A 218 9.18 -8.51 17.24
N GLU A 219 10.12 -9.41 17.51
CA GLU A 219 11.05 -9.91 16.50
C GLU A 219 10.34 -10.76 15.43
N LEU A 220 9.37 -11.58 15.85
CA LEU A 220 8.63 -12.45 14.95
C LEU A 220 7.62 -11.69 14.09
N GLY A 221 6.79 -10.85 14.71
CA GLY A 221 5.62 -10.27 14.06
C GLY A 221 5.25 -8.88 14.54
N GLY A 222 6.17 -8.12 15.12
CA GLY A 222 5.95 -6.71 15.46
C GLY A 222 5.89 -5.80 14.24
N ALA A 223 5.39 -4.59 14.42
CA ALA A 223 5.22 -3.60 13.37
C ALA A 223 6.52 -3.35 12.59
N ARG A 224 7.65 -3.24 13.29
CA ARG A 224 8.97 -3.04 12.67
C ARG A 224 9.36 -4.19 11.75
N THR A 225 9.15 -5.43 12.17
CA THR A 225 9.47 -6.62 11.34
C THR A 225 8.65 -6.62 10.06
N HIS A 226 7.36 -6.31 10.17
CA HIS A 226 6.48 -6.30 9.00
C HIS A 226 6.67 -5.08 8.09
N SER A 227 7.15 -3.96 8.61
CA SER A 227 7.44 -2.75 7.82
C SER A 227 8.83 -2.73 7.18
N THR A 228 9.78 -3.60 7.63
CA THR A 228 11.17 -3.56 7.12
C THR A 228 11.64 -4.86 6.50
N ARG A 229 11.09 -6.01 6.89
CA ARG A 229 11.56 -7.34 6.44
C ARG A 229 10.55 -8.06 5.56
N SER A 230 9.28 -8.12 5.97
CA SER A 230 8.27 -8.89 5.24
C SER A 230 7.42 -8.07 4.27
N GLY A 231 7.44 -6.73 4.39
CA GLY A 231 6.63 -5.84 3.55
C GLY A 231 5.11 -5.96 3.76
N VAL A 232 4.65 -6.66 4.80
CA VAL A 232 3.21 -6.81 5.08
C VAL A 232 2.58 -5.49 5.54
N ALA A 233 3.29 -4.73 6.41
CA ALA A 233 2.84 -3.43 6.87
C ALA A 233 3.22 -2.33 5.86
N HIS A 234 2.24 -1.57 5.42
CA HIS A 234 2.42 -0.44 4.53
C HIS A 234 2.87 0.81 5.29
N TYR A 235 2.46 0.92 6.56
CA TYR A 235 2.89 1.98 7.45
C TYR A 235 3.05 1.46 8.88
N MET A 236 4.07 1.95 9.59
CA MET A 236 4.31 1.71 11.00
C MET A 236 4.13 3.02 11.75
N ALA A 237 3.06 3.14 12.51
CA ALA A 237 2.76 4.29 13.34
C ALA A 237 3.38 4.14 14.74
N ALA A 238 3.81 5.24 15.35
CA ALA A 238 4.34 5.25 16.70
C ALA A 238 3.28 4.96 17.76
N ASP A 239 2.04 5.39 17.51
CA ASP A 239 0.88 5.18 18.37
C ASP A 239 -0.44 5.08 17.59
N GLU A 240 -1.57 4.88 18.30
CA GLU A 240 -2.89 4.72 17.68
C GLU A 240 -3.38 6.03 17.02
N SER A 241 -3.02 7.19 17.56
CA SER A 241 -3.40 8.50 17.01
C SER A 241 -2.75 8.73 15.65
N GLU A 242 -1.44 8.50 15.54
CA GLU A 242 -0.72 8.61 14.27
C GLU A 242 -1.25 7.61 13.23
N ALA A 243 -1.62 6.39 13.66
CA ALA A 243 -2.20 5.39 12.77
C ALA A 243 -3.56 5.85 12.20
N ILE A 244 -4.39 6.49 13.02
CA ILE A 244 -5.68 7.04 12.62
C ILE A 244 -5.51 8.22 11.66
N GLU A 245 -4.62 9.17 11.98
CA GLU A 245 -4.33 10.30 11.09
C GLU A 245 -3.79 9.83 9.72
N TYR A 246 -2.86 8.87 9.71
CA TYR A 246 -2.37 8.28 8.46
C TYR A 246 -3.51 7.70 7.60
N VAL A 247 -4.51 7.05 8.21
CA VAL A 247 -5.66 6.50 7.46
C VAL A 247 -6.56 7.61 6.93
N LYS A 248 -6.77 8.69 7.68
CA LYS A 248 -7.52 9.87 7.19
C LYS A 248 -6.79 10.50 6.00
N ASP A 249 -5.48 10.71 6.10
CA ASP A 249 -4.66 11.22 5.00
C ASP A 249 -4.71 10.31 3.78
N LEU A 250 -4.54 8.99 3.96
CA LEU A 250 -4.63 8.02 2.88
C LEU A 250 -5.98 8.08 2.16
N LEU A 251 -7.08 8.17 2.90
CA LEU A 251 -8.42 8.29 2.30
C LEU A 251 -8.60 9.58 1.52
N SER A 252 -7.87 10.64 1.84
CA SER A 252 -7.91 11.89 1.10
C SER A 252 -7.35 11.76 -0.33
N TYR A 253 -6.57 10.71 -0.62
CA TYR A 253 -6.07 10.39 -1.95
C TYR A 253 -6.92 9.36 -2.69
N LEU A 254 -7.69 8.52 -1.99
CA LEU A 254 -8.44 7.41 -2.57
C LEU A 254 -9.88 7.80 -2.92
N PRO A 255 -10.46 7.29 -4.02
CA PRO A 255 -11.88 7.44 -4.32
C PRO A 255 -12.75 6.66 -3.31
N ALA A 256 -14.06 6.87 -3.36
CA ALA A 256 -14.99 6.05 -2.59
C ALA A 256 -15.04 4.60 -3.12
N ASN A 257 -14.94 4.42 -4.43
CA ASN A 257 -14.98 3.12 -5.11
C ASN A 257 -14.43 3.25 -6.54
N THR A 258 -14.29 2.14 -7.24
CA THR A 258 -13.77 2.07 -8.61
C THR A 258 -14.60 2.84 -9.67
N LEU A 259 -15.81 3.30 -9.35
CA LEU A 259 -16.66 4.09 -10.25
C LEU A 259 -16.56 5.60 -10.00
N SER A 260 -15.90 5.99 -8.95
CA SER A 260 -15.75 7.39 -8.53
C SER A 260 -14.33 7.91 -8.82
N PRO A 261 -14.16 9.19 -9.14
CA PRO A 261 -12.83 9.79 -9.17
C PRO A 261 -12.26 9.94 -7.76
N ALA A 262 -10.95 9.98 -7.65
CA ALA A 262 -10.28 10.39 -6.43
C ALA A 262 -10.62 11.85 -6.07
N PRO A 263 -10.56 12.23 -4.78
CA PRO A 263 -10.75 13.62 -4.37
C PRO A 263 -9.76 14.54 -5.08
N SER A 264 -10.22 15.72 -5.45
CA SER A 264 -9.37 16.76 -6.03
C SER A 264 -9.66 18.11 -5.38
N TYR A 265 -8.63 18.91 -5.26
CA TYR A 265 -8.69 20.23 -4.64
C TYR A 265 -8.42 21.32 -5.69
N PRO A 266 -9.12 22.45 -5.66
CA PRO A 266 -8.87 23.53 -6.60
C PRO A 266 -7.51 24.17 -6.29
N VAL A 267 -6.57 24.04 -7.21
CA VAL A 267 -5.25 24.67 -7.16
C VAL A 267 -5.03 25.47 -8.42
N ARG A 268 -4.25 26.55 -8.33
CA ARG A 268 -3.89 27.35 -9.50
C ARG A 268 -2.93 26.54 -10.39
N SER A 269 -3.29 26.40 -11.64
CA SER A 269 -2.41 25.81 -12.66
C SER A 269 -1.27 26.77 -13.00
N GLU A 270 -0.06 26.26 -13.06
CA GLU A 270 1.13 26.99 -13.49
C GLU A 270 1.58 26.47 -14.86
N ASP A 271 1.69 27.36 -15.83
CA ASP A 271 2.08 27.01 -17.21
C ASP A 271 3.58 27.21 -17.49
N GLN A 272 4.34 27.66 -16.50
CA GLN A 272 5.79 27.92 -16.58
C GLN A 272 6.48 27.45 -15.31
N PRO A 273 7.74 26.99 -15.41
CA PRO A 273 8.53 26.60 -14.25
C PRO A 273 8.70 27.72 -13.24
N THR A 274 8.49 27.42 -11.97
CA THR A 274 8.72 28.34 -10.84
C THR A 274 10.21 28.48 -10.52
N ALA A 275 10.53 29.30 -9.52
CA ALA A 275 11.90 29.38 -9.02
C ALA A 275 12.34 28.08 -8.31
N GLU A 276 11.40 27.39 -7.68
CA GLU A 276 11.64 26.11 -7.01
C GLU A 276 11.85 24.99 -8.05
N ASP A 277 11.07 24.95 -9.11
CA ASP A 277 11.27 23.98 -10.20
C ASP A 277 12.66 24.07 -10.82
N ARG A 278 13.21 25.31 -10.96
CA ARG A 278 14.56 25.51 -11.50
C ARG A 278 15.69 24.95 -10.64
N ALA A 279 15.43 24.64 -9.37
CA ALA A 279 16.40 23.95 -8.54
C ALA A 279 16.68 22.52 -9.03
N LEU A 280 15.74 21.91 -9.77
CA LEU A 280 15.93 20.58 -10.37
C LEU A 280 17.07 20.54 -11.40
N ASP A 281 17.35 21.64 -12.10
CA ASP A 281 18.38 21.68 -13.16
C ASP A 281 19.79 21.38 -12.64
N GLY A 282 20.02 21.56 -11.34
CA GLY A 282 21.29 21.25 -10.68
C GLY A 282 21.23 20.12 -9.64
N LEU A 283 20.09 19.43 -9.52
CA LEU A 283 19.91 18.45 -8.45
C LEU A 283 20.57 17.10 -8.76
N VAL A 284 20.53 16.67 -10.02
CA VAL A 284 21.16 15.40 -10.43
C VAL A 284 22.64 15.63 -10.66
N PRO A 285 23.52 14.85 -9.99
CA PRO A 285 24.96 14.97 -10.16
C PRO A 285 25.42 14.66 -11.62
N ASP A 286 26.44 15.38 -12.09
CA ASP A 286 27.07 15.15 -13.41
C ASP A 286 27.62 13.73 -13.52
N SER A 287 28.19 13.20 -12.44
CA SER A 287 28.70 11.82 -12.44
C SER A 287 27.56 10.81 -12.34
N PRO A 288 27.41 9.88 -13.28
CA PRO A 288 26.39 8.85 -13.24
C PRO A 288 26.55 7.86 -12.08
N ASN A 289 27.72 7.86 -11.43
CA ASN A 289 28.00 6.99 -10.27
C ASN A 289 27.76 7.68 -8.93
N GLN A 290 27.49 8.98 -8.90
CA GLN A 290 27.15 9.69 -7.68
C GLN A 290 25.64 9.52 -7.38
N PRO A 291 25.26 8.96 -6.21
CA PRO A 291 23.86 8.83 -5.84
C PRO A 291 23.26 10.20 -5.47
N TYR A 292 21.94 10.31 -5.59
CA TYR A 292 21.12 11.42 -5.10
C TYR A 292 19.81 10.89 -4.53
N ASP A 293 19.10 11.74 -3.76
CA ASP A 293 17.80 11.41 -3.19
C ASP A 293 16.67 11.75 -4.18
N MET A 294 16.03 10.72 -4.73
CA MET A 294 14.86 10.91 -5.59
C MET A 294 13.67 11.54 -4.86
N GLY A 295 13.59 11.38 -3.53
CA GLY A 295 12.61 12.07 -2.72
C GLY A 295 12.72 13.61 -2.80
N ALA A 296 13.92 14.15 -3.02
CA ALA A 296 14.11 15.59 -3.24
C ALA A 296 13.48 16.04 -4.56
N VAL A 297 13.61 15.25 -5.63
CA VAL A 297 12.92 15.51 -6.91
C VAL A 297 11.42 15.50 -6.71
N LEU A 298 10.90 14.49 -6.02
CA LEU A 298 9.46 14.36 -5.76
C LEU A 298 8.91 15.55 -4.96
N ARG A 299 9.59 15.99 -3.93
CA ARG A 299 9.19 17.17 -3.15
C ARG A 299 9.11 18.45 -3.98
N THR A 300 9.88 18.57 -5.03
CA THR A 300 9.81 19.74 -5.93
C THR A 300 8.63 19.67 -6.89
N ILE A 301 8.30 18.47 -7.41
CA ILE A 301 7.26 18.33 -8.45
C ILE A 301 5.85 18.11 -7.90
N LEU A 302 5.71 17.72 -6.62
CA LEU A 302 4.41 17.51 -5.99
C LEU A 302 3.88 18.80 -5.34
N ASP A 303 2.56 18.91 -5.26
CA ASP A 303 1.90 19.99 -4.55
C ASP A 303 2.34 19.99 -3.08
N ASP A 304 2.67 21.15 -2.54
CA ASP A 304 3.15 21.35 -1.17
C ASP A 304 4.37 20.49 -0.78
N GLY A 305 5.00 19.83 -1.75
CA GLY A 305 6.11 18.90 -1.52
C GLY A 305 5.72 17.62 -0.79
N GLU A 306 4.44 17.29 -0.75
CA GLU A 306 3.90 16.19 0.04
C GLU A 306 3.87 14.87 -0.72
N LEU A 307 4.45 13.85 -0.12
CA LEU A 307 4.36 12.45 -0.54
C LEU A 307 3.89 11.60 0.65
N LEU A 308 2.71 11.01 0.53
CA LEU A 308 2.25 9.96 1.45
C LEU A 308 2.91 8.63 1.01
N GLU A 309 4.10 8.35 1.55
CA GLU A 309 4.86 7.16 1.17
C GLU A 309 4.27 5.90 1.80
N LEU A 310 4.15 4.82 1.02
CA LEU A 310 3.81 3.49 1.48
C LEU A 310 5.09 2.64 1.57
N GLN A 311 5.19 1.84 2.66
CA GLN A 311 6.33 0.94 2.90
C GLN A 311 7.70 1.65 2.89
N PRO A 312 7.87 2.79 3.60
CA PRO A 312 9.13 3.55 3.57
C PRO A 312 10.34 2.75 4.10
N GLY A 313 10.11 1.76 4.96
CA GLY A 313 11.15 0.89 5.53
C GLY A 313 11.45 -0.37 4.72
N PHE A 314 10.64 -0.72 3.71
CA PHE A 314 10.76 -1.94 2.91
C PHE A 314 11.14 -1.61 1.47
N ALA A 315 12.08 -2.37 0.89
CA ALA A 315 12.56 -2.17 -0.48
C ALA A 315 12.85 -0.68 -0.77
N GLN A 316 13.76 -0.08 -0.02
CA GLN A 316 14.07 1.35 -0.05
C GLN A 316 14.69 1.82 -1.38
N ASN A 317 15.11 0.88 -2.23
CA ASN A 317 15.58 1.12 -3.60
C ASN A 317 14.47 1.54 -4.57
N ILE A 318 13.20 1.49 -4.13
CA ILE A 318 12.04 2.03 -4.85
C ILE A 318 11.09 2.75 -3.89
N LEU A 319 10.65 3.95 -4.28
CA LEU A 319 9.65 4.74 -3.58
C LEU A 319 8.28 4.49 -4.22
N VAL A 320 7.26 4.26 -3.41
CA VAL A 320 5.87 4.24 -3.84
C VAL A 320 5.01 5.05 -2.87
N GLY A 321 4.07 5.80 -3.36
CA GLY A 321 3.22 6.64 -2.52
C GLY A 321 2.24 7.48 -3.31
N PHE A 322 1.41 8.22 -2.61
CA PHE A 322 0.46 9.16 -3.20
C PHE A 322 0.94 10.58 -3.02
N GLY A 323 0.79 11.38 -4.05
CA GLY A 323 0.98 12.82 -4.03
C GLY A 323 -0.13 13.52 -4.78
N ARG A 324 -0.03 14.83 -4.92
CA ARG A 324 -0.93 15.62 -5.75
C ARG A 324 -0.17 16.43 -6.78
N ILE A 325 -0.77 16.57 -7.94
CA ILE A 325 -0.32 17.50 -8.98
C ILE A 325 -1.56 18.25 -9.43
N GLU A 326 -1.54 19.57 -9.33
CA GLU A 326 -2.69 20.44 -9.57
C GLU A 326 -3.94 20.00 -8.78
N GLY A 327 -3.76 19.67 -7.50
CA GLY A 327 -4.79 19.25 -6.56
C GLY A 327 -5.38 17.85 -6.81
N SER A 328 -4.96 17.17 -7.85
CA SER A 328 -5.44 15.81 -8.20
C SER A 328 -4.48 14.75 -7.69
N SER A 329 -5.05 13.66 -7.15
CA SER A 329 -4.26 12.52 -6.68
C SER A 329 -3.48 11.87 -7.82
N VAL A 330 -2.22 11.54 -7.56
CA VAL A 330 -1.33 10.80 -8.45
C VAL A 330 -0.55 9.75 -7.66
N GLY A 331 -0.47 8.53 -8.17
CA GLY A 331 0.39 7.49 -7.63
C GLY A 331 1.81 7.68 -8.14
N ILE A 332 2.77 7.65 -7.25
CA ILE A 332 4.19 7.85 -7.53
C ILE A 332 4.92 6.53 -7.43
N ILE A 333 5.73 6.22 -8.43
CA ILE A 333 6.68 5.11 -8.42
C ILE A 333 8.03 5.67 -8.87
N ALA A 334 9.07 5.54 -8.06
CA ALA A 334 10.35 6.11 -8.40
C ALA A 334 11.51 5.23 -7.92
N ASN A 335 12.52 5.00 -8.76
CA ASN A 335 13.75 4.38 -8.29
C ASN A 335 14.47 5.32 -7.33
N GLN A 336 15.09 4.76 -6.29
CA GLN A 336 15.85 5.54 -5.30
C GLN A 336 17.36 5.27 -5.43
N PRO A 337 18.10 6.12 -6.16
CA PRO A 337 19.53 5.89 -6.42
C PRO A 337 20.41 5.84 -5.18
N SER A 338 19.98 6.42 -4.07
CA SER A 338 20.70 6.37 -2.79
C SER A 338 20.69 4.98 -2.14
N HIS A 339 19.80 4.09 -2.58
CA HIS A 339 19.69 2.71 -2.11
C HIS A 339 19.92 1.74 -3.27
N PHE A 340 20.95 0.88 -3.17
CA PHE A 340 21.32 -0.08 -4.22
C PHE A 340 21.36 0.51 -5.64
N ALA A 341 21.73 1.80 -5.77
CA ALA A 341 21.75 2.55 -7.03
C ALA A 341 20.40 2.53 -7.80
N GLY A 342 19.28 2.32 -7.13
CA GLY A 342 17.96 2.21 -7.76
C GLY A 342 17.72 0.91 -8.53
N THR A 343 18.53 -0.15 -8.32
CA THR A 343 18.32 -1.46 -8.96
C THR A 343 16.99 -2.07 -8.54
N LEU A 344 16.38 -2.85 -9.43
CA LEU A 344 15.19 -3.63 -9.10
C LEU A 344 15.60 -5.00 -8.58
N ASP A 345 15.21 -5.30 -7.34
CA ASP A 345 15.27 -6.63 -6.76
C ASP A 345 13.87 -7.25 -6.64
N ILE A 346 13.79 -8.41 -6.00
CA ILE A 346 12.53 -9.11 -5.77
C ILE A 346 11.53 -8.23 -5.03
N ASP A 347 11.96 -7.61 -3.94
CA ASP A 347 11.08 -6.86 -3.04
C ASP A 347 10.63 -5.54 -3.66
N ALA A 348 11.51 -4.83 -4.36
CA ALA A 348 11.16 -3.64 -5.12
C ALA A 348 10.16 -3.94 -6.25
N SER A 349 10.34 -5.06 -6.94
CA SER A 349 9.43 -5.49 -7.99
C SER A 349 8.02 -5.79 -7.46
N GLU A 350 7.92 -6.47 -6.32
CA GLU A 350 6.63 -6.78 -5.70
C GLU A 350 5.95 -5.54 -5.11
N LYS A 351 6.71 -4.68 -4.41
CA LYS A 351 6.23 -3.40 -3.86
C LYS A 351 5.62 -2.52 -4.97
N ALA A 352 6.38 -2.30 -6.05
CA ALA A 352 5.92 -1.48 -7.17
C ALA A 352 4.74 -2.12 -7.91
N ALA A 353 4.77 -3.42 -8.21
CA ALA A 353 3.69 -4.10 -8.92
C ALA A 353 2.36 -4.01 -8.16
N ARG A 354 2.38 -4.23 -6.84
CA ARG A 354 1.19 -4.10 -6.01
C ARG A 354 0.66 -2.66 -6.00
N PHE A 355 1.55 -1.68 -5.95
CA PHE A 355 1.17 -0.27 -5.94
C PHE A 355 0.58 0.19 -7.29
N VAL A 356 1.14 -0.21 -8.44
CA VAL A 356 0.52 0.03 -9.76
C VAL A 356 -0.91 -0.49 -9.80
N ARG A 357 -1.13 -1.72 -9.34
CA ARG A 357 -2.46 -2.33 -9.30
C ARG A 357 -3.42 -1.60 -8.34
N LEU A 358 -2.92 -1.11 -7.22
CA LEU A 358 -3.70 -0.29 -6.29
C LEU A 358 -4.16 1.01 -6.96
N CYS A 359 -3.26 1.69 -7.66
CA CYS A 359 -3.59 2.91 -8.40
C CYS A 359 -4.61 2.63 -9.50
N ASP A 360 -4.40 1.61 -10.33
CA ASP A 360 -5.30 1.24 -11.43
C ASP A 360 -6.70 0.89 -10.92
N ALA A 361 -6.79 0.09 -9.85
CA ALA A 361 -8.06 -0.29 -9.22
C ALA A 361 -8.84 0.91 -8.64
N ASN A 362 -8.15 2.00 -8.31
CA ASN A 362 -8.72 3.21 -7.73
C ASN A 362 -8.75 4.40 -8.70
N ASN A 363 -8.61 4.19 -10.00
CA ASN A 363 -8.62 5.25 -11.03
C ASN A 363 -7.61 6.39 -10.78
N ILE A 364 -6.47 6.08 -10.15
CA ILE A 364 -5.43 7.05 -9.84
C ILE A 364 -4.35 6.97 -10.92
N PRO A 365 -4.06 8.07 -11.63
CA PRO A 365 -2.96 8.14 -12.59
C PRO A 365 -1.63 7.78 -11.94
N VAL A 366 -0.70 7.21 -12.70
CA VAL A 366 0.63 6.85 -12.21
C VAL A 366 1.70 7.70 -12.88
N LEU A 367 2.54 8.33 -12.06
CA LEU A 367 3.78 8.98 -12.46
C LEU A 367 4.96 8.10 -12.06
N THR A 368 5.76 7.71 -13.04
CA THR A 368 6.96 6.91 -12.82
C THR A 368 8.22 7.73 -13.08
N LEU A 369 9.15 7.80 -12.10
CA LEU A 369 10.47 8.39 -12.30
C LEU A 369 11.52 7.29 -12.35
N VAL A 370 12.32 7.28 -13.42
CA VAL A 370 13.24 6.18 -13.71
C VAL A 370 14.68 6.62 -13.56
N ASP A 371 15.40 5.97 -12.65
CA ASP A 371 16.85 5.97 -12.56
C ASP A 371 17.31 4.60 -12.04
N THR A 372 17.50 3.65 -12.96
CA THR A 372 17.84 2.27 -12.61
C THR A 372 18.89 1.69 -13.56
N PRO A 373 19.97 1.10 -13.04
CA PRO A 373 20.98 0.42 -13.85
C PRO A 373 20.56 -1.00 -14.28
N GLY A 374 19.42 -1.52 -13.82
CA GLY A 374 18.96 -2.86 -14.15
C GLY A 374 18.33 -3.60 -12.98
N PHE A 375 18.06 -4.89 -13.19
CA PHE A 375 17.75 -5.82 -12.11
C PHE A 375 19.00 -6.18 -11.31
N LEU A 376 18.85 -6.36 -10.00
CA LEU A 376 19.95 -6.74 -9.12
C LEU A 376 20.45 -8.16 -9.47
N PRO A 377 21.72 -8.33 -9.86
CA PRO A 377 22.27 -9.64 -10.16
C PRO A 377 22.60 -10.40 -8.88
N GLY A 378 22.56 -11.73 -8.95
CA GLY A 378 23.01 -12.60 -7.86
C GLY A 378 22.21 -13.88 -7.75
N THR A 379 22.84 -14.93 -7.23
CA THR A 379 22.21 -16.26 -7.06
C THR A 379 21.01 -16.20 -6.13
N ASP A 380 21.03 -15.36 -5.10
CA ASP A 380 19.91 -15.20 -4.16
C ASP A 380 18.68 -14.61 -4.87
N GLN A 381 18.89 -13.66 -5.80
CA GLN A 381 17.82 -13.11 -6.62
C GLN A 381 17.28 -14.15 -7.61
N GLU A 382 18.15 -14.88 -8.30
CA GLU A 382 17.74 -15.92 -9.25
C GLU A 382 16.99 -17.06 -8.56
N TYR A 383 17.54 -17.60 -7.48
CA TYR A 383 16.91 -18.69 -6.71
C TYR A 383 15.67 -18.22 -5.94
N GLY A 384 15.64 -16.95 -5.49
CA GLY A 384 14.48 -16.29 -4.92
C GLY A 384 13.36 -16.04 -5.92
N GLY A 385 13.62 -16.21 -7.22
CA GLY A 385 12.64 -16.14 -8.31
C GLY A 385 12.43 -14.73 -8.85
N ILE A 386 13.49 -13.94 -9.02
CA ILE A 386 13.44 -12.59 -9.60
C ILE A 386 12.69 -12.56 -10.94
N ILE A 387 12.83 -13.59 -11.79
CA ILE A 387 12.13 -13.67 -13.09
C ILE A 387 10.61 -13.67 -12.86
N ARG A 388 10.10 -14.52 -12.00
CA ARG A 388 8.67 -14.62 -11.69
C ARG A 388 8.16 -13.37 -10.98
N ARG A 389 8.92 -12.86 -10.02
CA ARG A 389 8.53 -11.70 -9.20
C ARG A 389 8.68 -10.38 -9.96
N GLY A 390 9.74 -10.23 -10.76
CA GLY A 390 9.90 -9.10 -11.67
C GLY A 390 8.83 -9.05 -12.77
N ALA A 391 8.36 -10.22 -13.23
CA ALA A 391 7.25 -10.30 -14.18
C ALA A 391 5.93 -9.74 -13.63
N LYS A 392 5.74 -9.67 -12.31
CA LYS A 392 4.56 -9.01 -11.70
C LYS A 392 4.52 -7.52 -12.04
N LEU A 393 5.67 -6.85 -11.99
CA LEU A 393 5.75 -5.42 -12.29
C LEU A 393 5.45 -5.14 -13.76
N LEU A 394 6.04 -5.92 -14.66
CA LEU A 394 5.72 -5.86 -16.10
C LEU A 394 4.23 -6.08 -16.35
N TYR A 395 3.66 -7.10 -15.72
CA TYR A 395 2.23 -7.41 -15.85
C TYR A 395 1.34 -6.27 -15.36
N ALA A 396 1.69 -5.67 -14.21
CA ALA A 396 0.91 -4.58 -13.62
C ALA A 396 0.86 -3.35 -14.53
N TYR A 397 1.97 -2.93 -15.09
CA TYR A 397 1.99 -1.81 -16.04
C TYR A 397 1.27 -2.13 -17.36
N ALA A 398 1.50 -3.32 -17.92
CA ALA A 398 0.87 -3.71 -19.19
C ALA A 398 -0.66 -3.91 -19.08
N GLU A 399 -1.18 -4.15 -17.88
CA GLU A 399 -2.61 -4.29 -17.64
C GLU A 399 -3.30 -2.98 -17.21
N ALA A 400 -2.53 -2.00 -16.72
CA ALA A 400 -3.08 -0.76 -16.19
C ALA A 400 -3.82 0.05 -17.26
N THR A 401 -5.00 0.55 -16.87
CA THR A 401 -5.91 1.33 -17.75
C THR A 401 -5.93 2.82 -17.41
N VAL A 402 -5.37 3.20 -16.27
CA VAL A 402 -5.22 4.59 -15.85
C VAL A 402 -4.16 5.33 -16.67
N PRO A 403 -4.14 6.67 -16.67
CA PRO A 403 -3.04 7.43 -17.26
C PRO A 403 -1.69 7.04 -16.69
N LEU A 404 -0.74 6.74 -17.56
CA LEU A 404 0.64 6.37 -17.23
C LEU A 404 1.59 7.41 -17.81
N VAL A 405 2.29 8.16 -16.95
CA VAL A 405 3.31 9.14 -17.34
C VAL A 405 4.65 8.69 -16.79
N THR A 406 5.67 8.63 -17.63
CA THR A 406 7.02 8.23 -17.23
C THR A 406 8.01 9.35 -17.52
N VAL A 407 8.90 9.64 -16.57
CA VAL A 407 10.03 10.56 -16.74
C VAL A 407 11.32 9.82 -16.43
N ILE A 408 12.20 9.72 -17.41
CA ILE A 408 13.52 9.12 -17.27
C ILE A 408 14.49 10.21 -16.85
N THR A 409 14.95 10.16 -15.61
CA THR A 409 15.81 11.20 -15.04
C THR A 409 17.29 10.96 -15.31
N ARG A 410 17.73 9.69 -15.31
CA ARG A 410 19.12 9.32 -15.57
C ARG A 410 19.22 7.93 -16.19
N LYS A 411 19.60 6.89 -15.46
CA LYS A 411 19.81 5.54 -16.00
C LYS A 411 18.49 4.82 -16.28
N ALA A 412 18.42 4.17 -17.43
CA ALA A 412 17.31 3.29 -17.81
C ALA A 412 17.85 2.14 -18.66
N TYR A 413 18.36 1.07 -17.99
CA TYR A 413 19.08 0.01 -18.68
C TYR A 413 18.33 -1.31 -18.69
N GLY A 414 18.38 -1.98 -19.84
CA GLY A 414 17.96 -3.35 -20.05
C GLY A 414 16.50 -3.63 -19.69
N GLY A 415 16.28 -4.76 -19.02
CA GLY A 415 14.94 -5.16 -18.62
C GLY A 415 14.27 -4.21 -17.64
N ALA A 416 15.03 -3.50 -16.80
CA ALA A 416 14.47 -2.53 -15.86
C ALA A 416 13.87 -1.30 -16.57
N TYR A 417 14.49 -0.82 -17.67
CA TYR A 417 13.87 0.19 -18.55
C TYR A 417 12.49 -0.27 -19.03
N ILE A 418 12.39 -1.53 -19.46
CA ILE A 418 11.12 -2.06 -19.98
C ILE A 418 10.04 -2.03 -18.88
N VAL A 419 10.33 -2.61 -17.71
CA VAL A 419 9.31 -2.85 -16.66
C VAL A 419 8.94 -1.60 -15.88
N MET A 420 9.72 -0.53 -15.95
CA MET A 420 9.43 0.75 -15.28
C MET A 420 8.56 1.69 -16.12
N GLY A 421 7.55 1.16 -16.79
CA GLY A 421 6.60 1.96 -17.56
C GLY A 421 7.20 2.57 -18.84
N SER A 422 7.85 1.75 -19.67
CA SER A 422 8.33 2.18 -20.98
C SER A 422 7.18 2.45 -21.96
N LYS A 423 7.44 3.21 -23.01
CA LYS A 423 6.45 3.56 -24.05
C LYS A 423 5.77 2.32 -24.63
N ASP A 424 6.55 1.33 -25.04
CA ASP A 424 6.03 0.11 -25.66
C ASP A 424 5.35 -0.84 -24.66
N LEU A 425 5.55 -0.66 -23.37
CA LEU A 425 4.82 -1.41 -22.33
C LEU A 425 3.44 -0.80 -22.01
N GLY A 426 3.15 0.40 -22.51
CA GLY A 426 1.85 1.04 -22.36
C GLY A 426 1.86 2.44 -21.72
N ALA A 427 3.04 3.04 -21.47
CA ALA A 427 3.08 4.43 -21.01
C ALA A 427 2.45 5.38 -22.05
N ASP A 428 1.51 6.20 -21.62
CA ASP A 428 0.83 7.16 -22.50
C ASP A 428 1.76 8.29 -22.94
N ILE A 429 2.52 8.84 -21.96
CA ILE A 429 3.51 9.89 -22.19
C ILE A 429 4.83 9.47 -21.52
N ASN A 430 5.90 9.50 -22.30
CA ASN A 430 7.23 9.14 -21.83
C ASN A 430 8.21 10.27 -22.11
N LEU A 431 8.74 10.89 -21.08
CA LEU A 431 9.66 12.02 -21.15
C LEU A 431 11.03 11.62 -20.63
N ALA A 432 12.05 12.34 -21.04
CA ALA A 432 13.40 12.14 -20.52
C ALA A 432 14.10 13.48 -20.23
N TRP A 433 14.96 13.50 -19.23
CA TRP A 433 15.88 14.62 -19.02
C TRP A 433 17.11 14.50 -19.97
N PRO A 434 17.83 15.57 -20.22
CA PRO A 434 19.07 15.50 -21.03
C PRO A 434 20.13 14.57 -20.43
N THR A 435 20.07 14.34 -19.12
CA THR A 435 20.96 13.42 -18.37
C THR A 435 20.57 11.95 -18.50
N ALA A 436 19.45 11.65 -19.19
CA ALA A 436 18.97 10.28 -19.34
C ALA A 436 19.90 9.43 -20.21
N GLN A 437 20.12 8.21 -19.76
CA GLN A 437 20.88 7.19 -20.46
C GLN A 437 19.98 5.97 -20.70
N ILE A 438 19.53 5.78 -21.94
CA ILE A 438 18.59 4.71 -22.31
C ILE A 438 19.33 3.71 -23.18
N ALA A 439 19.63 2.52 -22.66
CA ALA A 439 20.44 1.52 -23.35
C ALA A 439 20.12 0.09 -22.94
N VAL A 440 20.57 -0.88 -23.73
CA VAL A 440 20.45 -2.32 -23.39
C VAL A 440 21.25 -2.64 -22.12
N MET A 441 22.41 -1.98 -21.93
CA MET A 441 23.26 -2.10 -20.73
C MET A 441 24.16 -0.87 -20.62
N GLY A 442 24.77 -0.65 -19.47
CA GLY A 442 25.74 0.43 -19.28
C GLY A 442 26.96 0.27 -20.19
N ALA A 443 27.59 1.40 -20.54
CA ALA A 443 28.70 1.46 -21.52
C ALA A 443 29.86 0.52 -21.17
N GLN A 444 30.23 0.37 -19.89
CA GLN A 444 31.30 -0.54 -19.46
C GLN A 444 31.01 -2.01 -19.87
N GLY A 445 29.78 -2.48 -19.65
CA GLY A 445 29.37 -3.83 -20.04
C GLY A 445 29.34 -4.00 -21.55
N ALA A 446 28.78 -3.01 -22.27
CA ALA A 446 28.68 -3.02 -23.72
C ALA A 446 30.07 -3.08 -24.39
N VAL A 447 31.00 -2.22 -23.96
CA VAL A 447 32.38 -2.18 -24.50
C VAL A 447 33.12 -3.49 -24.26
N ASN A 448 32.99 -4.11 -23.08
CA ASN A 448 33.61 -5.40 -22.78
C ASN A 448 33.10 -6.53 -23.69
N ILE A 449 31.88 -6.44 -24.20
CA ILE A 449 31.29 -7.43 -25.10
C ILE A 449 31.64 -7.09 -26.57
N LEU A 450 31.30 -5.89 -27.00
CA LEU A 450 31.39 -5.47 -28.40
C LEU A 450 32.84 -5.28 -28.87
N HIS A 451 33.71 -4.77 -28.00
CA HIS A 451 35.09 -4.41 -28.29
C HIS A 451 36.12 -5.34 -27.63
N ARG A 452 35.71 -6.55 -27.25
CA ARG A 452 36.62 -7.55 -26.62
C ARG A 452 37.88 -7.78 -27.47
N GLN A 453 37.73 -7.92 -28.77
CA GLN A 453 38.87 -8.16 -29.68
C GLN A 453 39.78 -6.93 -29.78
N THR A 454 39.20 -5.73 -29.86
CA THR A 454 39.95 -4.47 -29.90
C THR A 454 40.79 -4.29 -28.65
N LEU A 455 40.18 -4.46 -27.46
CA LEU A 455 40.88 -4.32 -26.17
C LEU A 455 42.01 -5.34 -26.04
N ARG A 456 41.80 -6.57 -26.50
CA ARG A 456 42.82 -7.62 -26.51
C ARG A 456 43.97 -7.27 -27.45
N THR A 457 43.70 -6.73 -28.65
CA THR A 457 44.75 -6.29 -29.59
C THR A 457 45.58 -5.16 -29.02
N VAL A 458 44.98 -4.20 -28.31
CA VAL A 458 45.69 -3.12 -27.60
C VAL A 458 46.59 -3.69 -26.52
N GLU A 459 46.12 -4.67 -25.73
CA GLU A 459 46.89 -5.35 -24.70
C GLU A 459 48.10 -6.08 -25.30
N GLU A 460 47.87 -6.86 -26.33
CA GLU A 460 48.93 -7.63 -27.03
C GLU A 460 49.99 -6.72 -27.70
N SER A 461 49.60 -5.49 -28.07
CA SER A 461 50.52 -4.49 -28.64
C SER A 461 51.25 -3.63 -27.58
N GLY A 462 50.96 -3.85 -26.28
CA GLY A 462 51.54 -3.09 -25.18
C GLY A 462 50.95 -1.68 -25.03
N GLY A 463 49.77 -1.43 -25.62
CA GLY A 463 49.04 -0.15 -25.49
C GLY A 463 48.30 0.02 -24.18
N ASP A 464 47.78 1.22 -23.93
CA ASP A 464 46.99 1.54 -22.74
C ASP A 464 45.52 1.08 -22.92
N VAL A 465 45.21 -0.09 -22.33
CA VAL A 465 43.89 -0.71 -22.44
C VAL A 465 42.83 0.12 -21.70
N GLU A 466 43.15 0.80 -20.59
CA GLU A 466 42.19 1.59 -19.86
C GLU A 466 41.87 2.92 -20.58
N ALA A 467 42.85 3.55 -21.21
CA ALA A 467 42.59 4.72 -22.02
C ALA A 467 41.70 4.37 -23.22
N GLU A 468 41.97 3.24 -23.91
CA GLU A 468 41.14 2.78 -25.01
C GLU A 468 39.73 2.38 -24.56
N ARG A 469 39.58 1.71 -23.42
CA ARG A 469 38.30 1.40 -22.81
C ARG A 469 37.49 2.66 -22.56
N THR A 470 38.09 3.66 -21.92
CA THR A 470 37.46 4.94 -21.63
C THR A 470 36.97 5.64 -22.88
N ARG A 471 37.80 5.63 -23.94
CA ARG A 471 37.44 6.20 -25.24
C ARG A 471 36.22 5.50 -25.86
N LEU A 472 36.24 4.17 -25.88
CA LEU A 472 35.14 3.36 -26.41
C LEU A 472 33.86 3.49 -25.60
N GLN A 473 33.96 3.65 -24.28
CA GLN A 473 32.79 3.93 -23.42
C GLN A 473 32.17 5.28 -23.77
N ALA A 474 32.97 6.33 -23.91
CA ALA A 474 32.47 7.65 -24.30
C ALA A 474 31.79 7.63 -25.66
N GLU A 475 32.39 6.94 -26.66
CA GLU A 475 31.78 6.75 -27.99
C GLU A 475 30.44 5.99 -27.92
N PHE A 476 30.36 4.95 -27.07
CA PHE A 476 29.13 4.19 -26.90
C PHE A 476 28.04 5.05 -26.21
N GLU A 477 28.40 5.82 -25.20
CA GLU A 477 27.47 6.72 -24.50
C GLU A 477 26.92 7.77 -25.46
N GLU A 478 27.78 8.42 -26.23
CA GLU A 478 27.37 9.46 -27.18
C GLU A 478 26.47 8.91 -28.29
N GLN A 479 26.74 7.72 -28.78
CA GLN A 479 26.03 7.15 -29.92
C GLN A 479 24.75 6.39 -29.56
N PHE A 480 24.73 5.68 -28.44
CA PHE A 480 23.69 4.71 -28.13
C PHE A 480 22.94 4.94 -26.80
N ALA A 481 23.50 5.71 -25.88
CA ALA A 481 22.92 5.85 -24.55
C ALA A 481 22.29 7.23 -24.30
N THR A 482 22.15 8.07 -25.31
CA THR A 482 21.52 9.39 -25.14
C THR A 482 20.00 9.31 -25.26
N PRO A 483 19.24 10.24 -24.61
CA PRO A 483 17.79 10.29 -24.77
C PRO A 483 17.39 10.62 -26.21
N TYR A 484 18.26 11.32 -26.97
CA TYR A 484 17.98 11.70 -28.35
C TYR A 484 17.92 10.48 -29.29
N ALA A 485 18.75 9.46 -29.05
CA ALA A 485 18.70 8.21 -29.80
C ALA A 485 17.36 7.46 -29.64
N ALA A 486 16.74 7.58 -28.48
CA ALA A 486 15.40 7.04 -28.22
C ALA A 486 14.31 7.94 -28.82
N ALA A 487 14.45 9.26 -28.72
CA ALA A 487 13.51 10.23 -29.27
C ALA A 487 13.39 10.15 -30.80
N GLU A 488 14.52 10.01 -31.52
CA GLU A 488 14.55 9.84 -32.98
C GLU A 488 13.75 8.62 -33.47
N ARG A 489 13.54 7.63 -32.59
CA ARG A 489 12.78 6.40 -32.89
C ARG A 489 11.36 6.43 -32.33
N GLY A 490 10.98 7.49 -31.63
CA GLY A 490 9.67 7.62 -31.00
C GLY A 490 9.47 6.72 -29.78
N TRP A 491 10.54 6.26 -29.14
CA TRP A 491 10.48 5.48 -27.89
C TRP A 491 10.33 6.35 -26.64
N ILE A 492 10.51 7.66 -26.77
CA ILE A 492 10.10 8.69 -25.83
C ILE A 492 9.42 9.82 -26.60
N ASP A 493 8.51 10.54 -25.94
CA ASP A 493 7.72 11.61 -26.55
C ASP A 493 8.44 12.97 -26.54
N GLY A 494 9.41 13.15 -25.66
CA GLY A 494 10.19 14.38 -25.58
C GLY A 494 11.37 14.34 -24.63
N VAL A 495 12.33 15.22 -24.90
CA VAL A 495 13.41 15.55 -23.97
C VAL A 495 13.09 16.91 -23.38
N ILE A 496 13.05 17.03 -22.06
CA ILE A 496 12.65 18.23 -21.31
C ILE A 496 13.72 18.66 -20.32
N GLU A 497 13.82 19.95 -20.02
CA GLU A 497 14.65 20.42 -18.92
C GLU A 497 14.10 19.85 -17.58
N PRO A 498 14.96 19.52 -16.60
CA PRO A 498 14.48 19.03 -15.30
C PRO A 498 13.46 19.95 -14.65
N SER A 499 13.67 21.27 -14.73
CA SER A 499 12.75 22.30 -14.25
C SER A 499 11.36 22.31 -14.90
N GLU A 500 11.21 21.76 -16.10
CA GLU A 500 9.93 21.66 -16.78
C GLU A 500 9.08 20.47 -16.32
N THR A 501 9.64 19.56 -15.50
CA THR A 501 9.01 18.27 -15.17
C THR A 501 7.61 18.44 -14.61
N ARG A 502 7.42 19.28 -13.58
CA ARG A 502 6.09 19.52 -12.98
C ARG A 502 5.09 19.99 -14.03
N VAL A 503 5.45 21.00 -14.82
CA VAL A 503 4.56 21.61 -15.83
C VAL A 503 4.21 20.61 -16.93
N GLN A 504 5.17 19.84 -17.43
CA GLN A 504 4.94 18.86 -18.51
C GLN A 504 4.12 17.67 -18.00
N VAL A 505 4.38 17.19 -16.80
CA VAL A 505 3.57 16.12 -16.18
C VAL A 505 2.13 16.60 -15.93
N ALA A 506 1.93 17.82 -15.42
CA ALA A 506 0.61 18.38 -15.23
C ALA A 506 -0.17 18.49 -16.56
N ARG A 507 0.50 18.95 -17.63
CA ARG A 507 -0.10 19.00 -18.99
C ARG A 507 -0.47 17.60 -19.50
N ALA A 508 0.41 16.62 -19.31
CA ALA A 508 0.15 15.23 -19.69
C ALA A 508 -1.07 14.66 -18.93
N LEU A 509 -1.12 14.82 -17.61
CA LEU A 509 -2.25 14.37 -16.79
C LEU A 509 -3.57 15.05 -17.17
N ARG A 510 -3.55 16.37 -17.48
CA ARG A 510 -4.72 17.07 -17.99
C ARG A 510 -5.21 16.52 -19.33
N ALA A 511 -4.29 16.27 -20.27
CA ALA A 511 -4.62 15.71 -21.58
C ALA A 511 -5.20 14.29 -21.47
N LEU A 512 -4.70 13.50 -20.51
CA LEU A 512 -5.11 12.12 -20.28
C LEU A 512 -6.33 11.97 -19.35
N ARG A 513 -6.88 13.04 -18.80
CA ARG A 513 -8.01 12.99 -17.86
C ARG A 513 -9.20 12.18 -18.37
N THR A 514 -9.43 12.19 -19.67
CA THR A 514 -10.53 11.48 -20.32
C THR A 514 -10.12 10.15 -20.95
N LYS A 515 -8.89 9.69 -20.69
CA LYS A 515 -8.44 8.39 -21.15
C LYS A 515 -9.48 7.32 -20.82
N ARG A 516 -9.79 6.48 -21.81
CA ARG A 516 -10.63 5.30 -21.67
C ARG A 516 -9.90 4.17 -22.39
N ASP A 517 -9.49 3.20 -21.61
CA ASP A 517 -8.90 1.97 -22.12
C ASP A 517 -9.80 0.79 -21.74
N SER A 518 -9.93 -0.19 -22.61
CA SER A 518 -10.73 -1.37 -22.38
C SER A 518 -9.91 -2.61 -22.64
N LEU A 519 -9.65 -3.36 -21.59
CA LEU A 519 -8.99 -4.64 -21.71
C LEU A 519 -9.92 -5.67 -22.39
N PRO A 520 -9.37 -6.68 -23.08
CA PRO A 520 -10.16 -7.81 -23.57
C PRO A 520 -10.97 -8.45 -22.44
N ALA A 521 -12.23 -8.83 -22.73
CA ALA A 521 -13.08 -9.49 -21.75
C ALA A 521 -12.42 -10.78 -21.26
N LYS A 522 -12.30 -10.94 -19.97
CA LYS A 522 -11.68 -12.11 -19.32
C LYS A 522 -12.43 -12.48 -18.04
N LYS A 523 -12.39 -13.75 -17.68
CA LYS A 523 -13.02 -14.24 -16.46
C LYS A 523 -12.33 -13.67 -15.20
N HIS A 524 -11.03 -13.67 -15.20
CA HIS A 524 -10.11 -13.06 -14.23
C HIS A 524 -8.70 -13.03 -14.82
N VAL A 525 -7.81 -12.34 -14.17
CA VAL A 525 -6.38 -12.31 -14.53
C VAL A 525 -5.66 -13.57 -14.02
N ASN A 526 -4.56 -13.94 -14.68
CA ASN A 526 -3.63 -14.98 -14.23
C ASN A 526 -2.23 -14.37 -14.14
N ILE A 527 -2.11 -13.47 -13.18
CA ILE A 527 -0.83 -12.82 -12.88
C ILE A 527 0.17 -13.84 -12.31
N PRO A 528 1.46 -13.77 -12.61
CA PRO A 528 2.48 -14.60 -11.97
C PRO A 528 2.56 -14.27 -10.47
N LEU A 529 2.01 -15.15 -9.62
CA LEU A 529 1.91 -14.99 -8.15
C LEU A 529 3.18 -15.45 -7.44
#